data_9363006948a428f18b5474899fa48db4
#
_entry.id   9363006948a428f18b5474899fa48db4
#
_cell.length_a   1.000
_cell.length_b   1.000
_cell.length_c   1.000
_cell.angle_alpha   90.00
_cell.angle_beta   90.00
_cell.angle_gamma   90.00
#
_symmetry.space_group_name_H-M   'P 1'
#
loop_
_entity.id
_entity.type
_entity.pdbx_description
1 polymer ?
#
loop_
_entity_poly.entity_id
_entity_poly.type
_entity_poly.pdbx_seq_one_letter_code
_entity_poly.pdbx_strand_id
1 'polypeptide(L)'
;QVGVGKFDYPLQVHETNITEAIVQDKYNPRRIAASLMEKTPESYEFEYGGGPLRFMYDIVSYKGRDGRAEVEAAYMIPAEQLATVKDGQGLRTWFDSHMVFHDDDYNRVAQTSRRIGPIDRPLVPATGNDPGIELHTGMMEMEAPPGSFHAAIEVQDETTRRIGIYEQAYTVPDYAGDALVLSDIKLAVSIAPADSIHGPFVRNGLEIVPNPARMYQRTDPVHFYYEIYNLALPESGRTAYRVELEVKNKDRPQNLFWRILKGIDRLVRRTDNEQSVLMVFENEGNRSDEYSYTSIDTGATPTGAYEMTVRVTDLHSGQTATRQKVFVVTNDRIAEFKADPE
;
A
#
# COMPACT_ATOMS: atom_id res chain seq x y z
N GLN A 1 -21.30 37.31 1.04
CA GLN A 1 -21.93 35.99 1.10
C GLN A 1 -21.33 35.18 -0.02
N VAL A 2 -20.29 34.43 0.27
CA VAL A 2 -19.71 33.43 -0.63
C VAL A 2 -20.49 32.16 -0.39
N GLY A 3 -21.25 31.71 -1.37
CA GLY A 3 -22.02 30.49 -1.31
C GLY A 3 -21.04 29.30 -1.25
N VAL A 4 -21.09 28.57 -0.15
CA VAL A 4 -20.46 27.26 -0.03
C VAL A 4 -21.26 26.30 -0.91
N GLY A 5 -20.75 26.00 -2.09
CA GLY A 5 -21.31 24.97 -2.94
C GLY A 5 -21.22 23.63 -2.22
N LYS A 6 -22.36 22.96 -2.06
CA LYS A 6 -22.37 21.55 -1.66
C LYS A 6 -21.68 20.76 -2.76
N PHE A 7 -20.54 20.20 -2.43
CA PHE A 7 -19.85 19.25 -3.28
C PHE A 7 -20.53 17.89 -3.10
N ASP A 8 -21.36 17.49 -4.05
CA ASP A 8 -21.76 16.09 -4.21
C ASP A 8 -20.58 15.32 -4.82
N TYR A 9 -19.67 14.85 -3.96
CA TYR A 9 -18.68 13.89 -4.39
C TYR A 9 -19.38 12.54 -4.58
N PRO A 10 -19.22 11.86 -5.72
CA PRO A 10 -19.58 10.46 -5.79
C PRO A 10 -18.65 9.70 -4.83
N LEU A 11 -19.21 9.29 -3.71
CA LEU A 11 -18.59 8.58 -2.58
C LEU A 11 -18.05 7.18 -2.92
N GLN A 12 -17.50 6.98 -4.11
CA GLN A 12 -16.95 5.70 -4.53
C GLN A 12 -15.67 5.86 -5.35
N VAL A 13 -14.66 6.51 -4.76
CA VAL A 13 -13.29 6.26 -5.22
C VAL A 13 -12.79 5.03 -4.47
N HIS A 14 -13.39 3.90 -4.76
CA HIS A 14 -12.94 2.61 -4.29
C HIS A 14 -11.66 2.20 -5.02
N GLU A 15 -10.92 1.28 -4.41
CA GLU A 15 -9.91 0.45 -5.09
C GLU A 15 -10.40 -0.07 -6.46
N THR A 16 -11.73 -0.25 -6.63
CA THR A 16 -12.42 -0.51 -7.89
C THR A 16 -12.10 0.48 -9.00
N ASN A 17 -11.99 1.78 -8.71
CA ASN A 17 -11.70 2.78 -9.74
C ASN A 17 -10.27 2.72 -10.25
N ILE A 18 -9.31 2.40 -9.37
CA ILE A 18 -7.92 2.13 -9.79
C ILE A 18 -7.91 0.89 -10.67
N THR A 19 -8.63 -0.13 -10.27
CA THR A 19 -8.72 -1.39 -11.00
C THR A 19 -9.46 -1.24 -12.32
N GLU A 20 -10.58 -0.51 -12.35
CA GLU A 20 -11.31 -0.24 -13.59
C GLU A 20 -10.49 0.62 -14.56
N ALA A 21 -9.73 1.60 -14.08
CA ALA A 21 -8.81 2.36 -14.91
C ALA A 21 -7.71 1.48 -15.49
N ILE A 22 -7.15 0.57 -14.68
CA ILE A 22 -6.17 -0.42 -15.10
C ILE A 22 -6.76 -1.36 -16.16
N VAL A 23 -7.99 -1.84 -15.95
CA VAL A 23 -8.69 -2.77 -16.85
C VAL A 23 -9.07 -2.10 -18.16
N GLN A 24 -9.59 -0.87 -18.14
CA GLN A 24 -10.05 -0.16 -19.34
C GLN A 24 -8.92 0.23 -20.28
N ASP A 25 -7.72 0.46 -19.78
CA ASP A 25 -6.61 0.95 -20.57
C ASP A 25 -5.59 -0.11 -20.97
N LYS A 26 -5.95 -1.38 -20.86
CA LYS A 26 -5.16 -2.52 -21.32
C LYS A 26 -3.66 -2.35 -21.08
N TYR A 27 -3.25 -2.19 -19.82
CA TYR A 27 -1.85 -2.38 -19.41
C TYR A 27 -0.84 -1.34 -19.89
N ASN A 28 -1.26 -0.12 -20.19
CA ASN A 28 -0.33 0.97 -20.41
C ASN A 28 -0.04 1.69 -19.08
N PRO A 29 1.13 1.48 -18.43
CA PRO A 29 1.48 2.12 -17.17
C PRO A 29 1.39 3.65 -17.23
N ARG A 30 1.70 4.25 -18.38
CA ARG A 30 1.61 5.69 -18.61
C ARG A 30 0.17 6.19 -18.53
N ARG A 31 -0.77 5.45 -19.13
CA ARG A 31 -2.20 5.77 -19.08
C ARG A 31 -2.81 5.46 -17.72
N ILE A 32 -2.32 4.43 -17.01
CA ILE A 32 -2.74 4.15 -15.64
C ILE A 32 -2.35 5.31 -14.72
N ALA A 33 -1.10 5.78 -14.80
CA ALA A 33 -0.66 6.95 -14.05
C ALA A 33 -1.47 8.20 -14.43
N ALA A 34 -1.65 8.46 -15.73
CA ALA A 34 -2.46 9.58 -16.21
C ALA A 34 -3.92 9.46 -15.77
N SER A 35 -4.54 8.27 -15.82
CA SER A 35 -5.93 8.08 -15.41
C SER A 35 -6.16 8.14 -13.90
N LEU A 36 -5.18 7.74 -13.11
CA LEU A 36 -5.17 7.97 -11.66
C LEU A 36 -5.10 9.47 -11.33
N MET A 37 -4.54 10.25 -12.24
CA MET A 37 -4.37 11.70 -12.12
C MET A 37 -5.54 12.49 -12.70
N GLU A 38 -6.17 12.03 -13.79
CA GLU A 38 -7.35 12.67 -14.40
C GLU A 38 -8.63 12.46 -13.60
N LYS A 39 -8.72 11.39 -12.79
CA LYS A 39 -9.88 11.10 -11.94
C LYS A 39 -9.76 11.66 -10.52
N THR A 40 -8.77 12.50 -10.26
CA THR A 40 -8.77 13.32 -9.04
C THR A 40 -9.98 14.25 -9.13
N PRO A 41 -10.89 14.26 -8.14
CA PRO A 41 -12.01 15.18 -8.17
C PRO A 41 -11.45 16.58 -8.28
N GLU A 42 -12.03 17.35 -9.21
CA GLU A 42 -11.77 18.73 -9.56
C GLU A 42 -10.65 19.37 -8.76
N SER A 43 -9.48 19.46 -9.37
CA SER A 43 -8.35 20.19 -8.83
C SER A 43 -8.85 21.52 -8.29
N TYR A 44 -8.65 21.77 -7.00
CA TYR A 44 -8.62 23.15 -6.56
C TYR A 44 -7.59 23.83 -7.47
N GLU A 45 -8.04 24.73 -8.34
CA GLU A 45 -7.16 25.64 -9.08
C GLU A 45 -6.52 26.60 -8.08
N PHE A 46 -5.64 26.07 -7.26
CA PHE A 46 -4.66 26.88 -6.60
C PHE A 46 -3.52 27.04 -7.62
N GLU A 47 -3.18 28.26 -7.94
CA GLU A 47 -1.94 28.59 -8.62
C GLU A 47 -0.77 28.21 -7.70
N TYR A 48 -0.42 26.93 -7.67
CA TYR A 48 0.80 26.47 -7.03
C TYR A 48 1.97 26.97 -7.87
N GLY A 49 2.79 27.81 -7.29
CA GLY A 49 3.88 28.51 -7.98
C GLY A 49 4.97 27.62 -8.59
N GLY A 50 4.84 26.28 -8.56
CA GLY A 50 5.81 25.34 -9.08
C GLY A 50 5.26 24.25 -10.00
N GLY A 51 3.93 24.19 -10.20
CA GLY A 51 3.27 23.13 -10.95
C GLY A 51 3.03 21.84 -10.13
N PRO A 52 2.36 20.83 -10.71
CA PRO A 52 1.98 19.61 -9.98
C PRO A 52 3.21 18.72 -9.70
N LEU A 53 3.22 18.10 -8.53
CA LEU A 53 4.11 17.01 -8.16
C LEU A 53 3.29 15.70 -8.15
N ARG A 54 3.79 14.69 -8.82
CA ARG A 54 3.10 13.42 -9.00
C ARG A 54 3.81 12.32 -8.21
N PHE A 55 3.06 11.56 -7.41
CA PHE A 55 3.60 10.46 -6.64
C PHE A 55 2.58 9.32 -6.50
N MET A 56 3.05 8.12 -6.24
CA MET A 56 2.23 6.97 -5.91
C MET A 56 2.14 6.84 -4.40
N TYR A 57 1.00 6.37 -3.87
CA TYR A 57 0.82 6.17 -2.45
C TYR A 57 -0.07 4.96 -2.13
N ASP A 58 0.06 4.45 -0.93
CA ASP A 58 -0.79 3.41 -0.35
C ASP A 58 -0.97 3.66 1.15
N ILE A 59 -2.19 3.50 1.64
CA ILE A 59 -2.53 3.62 3.06
C ILE A 59 -2.83 2.23 3.60
N VAL A 60 -2.27 1.92 4.76
CA VAL A 60 -2.54 0.69 5.50
C VAL A 60 -2.68 1.01 6.99
N SER A 61 -3.46 0.21 7.71
CA SER A 61 -3.66 0.38 9.15
C SER A 61 -3.41 -0.90 9.91
N TYR A 62 -2.95 -0.73 11.13
CA TYR A 62 -2.62 -1.77 12.10
C TYR A 62 -3.23 -1.45 13.45
N LYS A 63 -3.27 -2.44 14.34
CA LYS A 63 -3.64 -2.25 15.74
C LYS A 63 -2.62 -1.32 16.41
N GLY A 64 -3.09 -0.20 16.90
CA GLY A 64 -2.30 0.75 17.69
C GLY A 64 -2.56 0.63 19.18
N ARG A 65 -2.37 1.71 19.91
CA ARG A 65 -2.55 1.78 21.37
C ARG A 65 -3.89 2.42 21.71
N ASP A 66 -4.39 2.13 22.92
CA ASP A 66 -5.55 2.79 23.53
C ASP A 66 -6.80 2.81 22.61
N GLY A 67 -7.05 1.73 21.87
CA GLY A 67 -8.19 1.61 20.95
C GLY A 67 -8.06 2.40 19.65
N ARG A 68 -6.91 2.99 19.41
CA ARG A 68 -6.60 3.65 18.12
C ARG A 68 -5.90 2.67 17.17
N ALA A 69 -5.92 2.99 15.90
CA ALA A 69 -5.11 2.31 14.91
C ALA A 69 -3.84 3.11 14.62
N GLU A 70 -2.76 2.41 14.35
CA GLU A 70 -1.57 2.96 13.71
C GLU A 70 -1.78 2.93 12.21
N VAL A 71 -1.78 4.09 11.58
CA VAL A 71 -1.99 4.26 10.14
C VAL A 71 -0.68 4.66 9.49
N GLU A 72 -0.28 3.91 8.48
CA GLU A 72 0.90 4.18 7.67
C GLU A 72 0.46 4.62 6.27
N ALA A 73 1.04 5.70 5.75
CA ALA A 73 0.96 6.08 4.34
C ALA A 73 2.34 6.01 3.71
N ALA A 74 2.55 4.99 2.88
CA ALA A 74 3.75 4.87 2.07
C ALA A 74 3.57 5.64 0.75
N TYR A 75 4.65 6.27 0.27
CA TYR A 75 4.64 6.97 -1.01
C TYR A 75 5.94 6.76 -1.78
N MET A 76 5.87 6.88 -3.12
CA MET A 76 6.99 6.89 -4.05
C MET A 76 6.92 8.11 -4.95
N ILE A 77 8.01 8.87 -5.01
CA ILE A 77 8.14 10.10 -5.81
C ILE A 77 9.26 9.87 -6.83
N PRO A 78 9.03 10.06 -8.14
CA PRO A 78 10.12 10.09 -9.12
C PRO A 78 11.11 11.20 -8.77
N ALA A 79 12.40 10.85 -8.63
CA ALA A 79 13.45 11.77 -8.18
C ALA A 79 13.58 12.99 -9.08
N GLU A 80 13.32 12.84 -10.38
CA GLU A 80 13.31 13.90 -11.37
C GLU A 80 12.29 15.02 -11.11
N GLN A 81 11.26 14.73 -10.30
CA GLN A 81 10.25 15.72 -9.93
C GLN A 81 10.64 16.57 -8.73
N LEU A 82 11.67 16.16 -8.00
CA LEU A 82 12.18 16.86 -6.83
C LEU A 82 13.42 17.68 -7.20
N ALA A 83 13.48 18.92 -6.74
CA ALA A 83 14.63 19.76 -6.98
C ALA A 83 15.83 19.31 -6.16
N THR A 84 16.97 19.30 -6.80
CA THR A 84 18.25 19.04 -6.15
C THR A 84 19.02 20.34 -5.97
N VAL A 85 19.41 20.62 -4.75
CA VAL A 85 20.21 21.80 -4.40
C VAL A 85 21.65 21.36 -4.14
N LYS A 86 22.60 22.08 -4.72
CA LYS A 86 24.01 21.87 -4.42
C LYS A 86 24.38 22.65 -3.18
N ASP A 87 24.80 21.98 -2.12
CA ASP A 87 25.40 22.57 -0.94
C ASP A 87 26.89 22.22 -0.85
N GLY A 88 27.58 22.71 0.18
CA GLY A 88 28.98 22.43 0.41
C GLY A 88 29.35 20.95 0.64
N GLN A 89 28.35 20.07 0.76
CA GLN A 89 28.50 18.64 1.05
C GLN A 89 28.01 17.73 -0.09
N GLY A 90 27.36 18.28 -1.14
CA GLY A 90 26.90 17.51 -2.29
C GLY A 90 25.59 18.00 -2.89
N LEU A 91 24.92 17.09 -3.61
CA LEU A 91 23.57 17.29 -4.15
C LEU A 91 22.55 16.76 -3.17
N ARG A 92 21.59 17.58 -2.79
CA ARG A 92 20.60 17.26 -1.76
C ARG A 92 19.19 17.66 -2.14
N THR A 93 18.24 16.89 -1.68
CA THR A 93 16.81 17.09 -1.89
C THR A 93 16.10 17.18 -0.54
N TRP A 94 15.13 18.06 -0.43
CA TRP A 94 14.21 18.18 0.72
C TRP A 94 12.79 18.32 0.22
N PHE A 95 11.88 17.66 0.92
CA PHE A 95 10.46 17.83 0.70
C PHE A 95 9.68 17.63 2.00
N ASP A 96 8.50 18.20 2.07
CA ASP A 96 7.56 18.00 3.16
C ASP A 96 6.49 16.99 2.73
N SER A 97 6.06 16.14 3.64
CA SER A 97 4.95 15.22 3.45
C SER A 97 3.93 15.38 4.58
N HIS A 98 2.64 15.36 4.23
CA HIS A 98 1.54 15.53 5.16
C HIS A 98 0.48 14.46 4.91
N MET A 99 -0.12 13.96 5.98
CA MET A 99 -1.31 13.11 5.93
C MET A 99 -2.32 13.66 6.93
N VAL A 100 -3.57 13.79 6.49
CA VAL A 100 -4.67 14.28 7.33
C VAL A 100 -5.92 13.45 7.08
N PHE A 101 -6.66 13.17 8.16
CA PHE A 101 -7.97 12.55 8.12
C PHE A 101 -9.01 13.54 8.60
N HIS A 102 -10.06 13.70 7.79
CA HIS A 102 -11.25 14.47 8.11
C HIS A 102 -12.46 13.54 8.25
N ASP A 103 -13.37 13.90 9.14
CA ASP A 103 -14.70 13.26 9.24
C ASP A 103 -15.64 13.74 8.10
N ASP A 104 -16.87 13.23 8.09
CA ASP A 104 -17.88 13.59 7.08
C ASP A 104 -18.27 15.07 7.12
N ASP A 105 -18.03 15.76 8.24
CA ASP A 105 -18.22 17.21 8.40
C ASP A 105 -16.96 18.02 8.06
N TYR A 106 -15.92 17.37 7.54
CA TYR A 106 -14.60 17.94 7.26
C TYR A 106 -13.85 18.49 8.48
N ASN A 107 -14.21 18.05 9.69
CA ASN A 107 -13.39 18.34 10.85
C ASN A 107 -12.15 17.46 10.85
N ARG A 108 -11.01 18.03 11.17
CA ARG A 108 -9.75 17.29 11.26
C ARG A 108 -9.74 16.37 12.48
N VAL A 109 -9.58 15.08 12.25
CA VAL A 109 -9.58 14.02 13.28
C VAL A 109 -8.18 13.57 13.65
N ALA A 110 -7.31 13.40 12.64
CA ALA A 110 -5.91 13.02 12.84
C ALA A 110 -5.04 13.66 11.77
N GLN A 111 -3.78 13.90 12.09
CA GLN A 111 -2.79 14.39 11.13
C GLN A 111 -1.37 14.05 11.54
N THR A 112 -0.51 13.96 10.54
CA THR A 112 0.94 13.93 10.71
C THR A 112 1.61 14.74 9.62
N SER A 113 2.80 15.23 9.92
CA SER A 113 3.66 15.89 8.93
C SER A 113 5.10 15.50 9.17
N ARG A 114 5.85 15.37 8.10
CA ARG A 114 7.26 15.01 8.17
C ARG A 114 8.04 15.76 7.12
N ARG A 115 9.11 16.40 7.55
CA ARG A 115 10.13 16.93 6.67
C ARG A 115 11.14 15.85 6.37
N ILE A 116 11.40 15.61 5.10
CA ILE A 116 12.31 14.60 4.60
C ILE A 116 13.52 15.31 3.98
N GLY A 117 14.69 14.87 4.37
CA GLY A 117 15.96 15.37 3.84
C GLY A 117 16.96 15.76 4.93
N PRO A 118 18.21 16.00 4.52
CA PRO A 118 18.69 15.89 3.15
C PRO A 118 18.76 14.45 2.66
N ILE A 119 18.36 14.22 1.41
CA ILE A 119 18.50 12.93 0.75
C ILE A 119 19.66 13.04 -0.23
N ASP A 120 20.73 12.29 0.02
CA ASP A 120 21.91 12.24 -0.86
C ASP A 120 21.76 11.13 -1.92
N ARG A 121 20.86 10.17 -1.71
CA ARG A 121 20.58 9.04 -2.60
C ARG A 121 19.11 8.59 -2.48
N PRO A 122 18.52 8.01 -3.54
CA PRO A 122 17.22 7.37 -3.42
C PRO A 122 17.26 6.25 -2.37
N LEU A 123 16.21 6.18 -1.53
CA LEU A 123 16.12 5.17 -0.47
C LEU A 123 15.93 3.74 -1.03
N VAL A 124 15.44 3.63 -2.25
CA VAL A 124 15.27 2.36 -2.94
C VAL A 124 15.92 2.46 -4.32
N PRO A 125 16.90 1.61 -4.65
CA PRO A 125 17.42 1.54 -6.01
C PRO A 125 16.29 1.19 -6.97
N ALA A 126 16.29 1.78 -8.16
CA ALA A 126 15.44 1.30 -9.23
C ALA A 126 15.71 -0.20 -9.44
N THR A 127 14.69 -1.04 -9.31
CA THR A 127 14.84 -2.48 -9.46
C THR A 127 15.18 -2.80 -10.91
N GLY A 128 16.39 -3.31 -11.16
CA GLY A 128 16.86 -3.76 -12.48
C GLY A 128 18.09 -3.02 -13.03
N ASN A 129 18.73 -3.60 -14.04
CA ASN A 129 20.00 -3.14 -14.67
C ASN A 129 19.88 -1.91 -15.57
N ASP A 130 18.80 -1.15 -15.49
CA ASP A 130 18.62 0.08 -16.24
C ASP A 130 18.86 1.28 -15.33
N PRO A 131 19.58 2.33 -15.75
CA PRO A 131 19.67 3.60 -15.05
C PRO A 131 18.31 4.35 -15.05
N GLY A 132 17.22 3.60 -14.97
CA GLY A 132 15.84 4.05 -14.99
C GLY A 132 15.53 5.09 -13.90
N ILE A 133 14.28 5.47 -13.79
CA ILE A 133 13.81 6.50 -12.87
C ILE A 133 14.17 6.12 -11.42
N GLU A 134 14.97 6.97 -10.79
CA GLU A 134 15.20 6.90 -9.35
C GLU A 134 13.91 7.28 -8.63
N LEU A 135 13.49 6.46 -7.65
CA LEU A 135 12.29 6.67 -6.85
C LEU A 135 12.68 6.95 -5.39
N HIS A 136 12.18 8.05 -4.86
CA HIS A 136 12.24 8.30 -3.41
C HIS A 136 11.05 7.66 -2.73
N THR A 137 11.28 6.63 -1.93
CA THR A 137 10.24 5.96 -1.14
C THR A 137 10.29 6.50 0.28
N GLY A 138 9.13 6.91 0.78
CA GLY A 138 8.95 7.37 2.15
C GLY A 138 7.69 6.81 2.78
N MET A 139 7.56 7.06 4.08
CA MET A 139 6.41 6.64 4.87
C MET A 139 6.10 7.67 5.95
N MET A 140 4.83 7.93 6.13
CA MET A 140 4.27 8.70 7.25
C MET A 140 3.48 7.76 8.15
N GLU A 141 3.46 8.07 9.43
CA GLU A 141 2.72 7.31 10.45
C GLU A 141 1.91 8.26 11.31
N MET A 142 0.70 7.85 11.67
CA MET A 142 -0.11 8.55 12.66
C MET A 142 -1.05 7.58 13.37
N GLU A 143 -1.53 7.96 14.54
CA GLU A 143 -2.61 7.26 15.22
C GLU A 143 -3.97 7.89 14.84
N ALA A 144 -4.94 7.04 14.48
CA ALA A 144 -6.30 7.46 14.17
C ALA A 144 -7.33 6.61 14.95
N PRO A 145 -8.48 7.16 15.36
CA PRO A 145 -9.57 6.37 15.89
C PRO A 145 -10.18 5.49 14.80
N PRO A 146 -10.89 4.40 15.15
CA PRO A 146 -11.68 3.67 14.17
C PRO A 146 -12.79 4.54 13.57
N GLY A 147 -13.11 4.34 12.29
CA GLY A 147 -14.13 5.12 11.59
C GLY A 147 -13.83 5.28 10.10
N SER A 148 -14.72 5.98 9.41
CA SER A 148 -14.56 6.33 7.99
C SER A 148 -14.14 7.79 7.87
N PHE A 149 -13.18 8.06 6.99
CA PHE A 149 -12.54 9.37 6.88
C PHE A 149 -12.29 9.73 5.41
N HIS A 150 -12.22 11.03 5.15
CA HIS A 150 -11.59 11.59 3.96
C HIS A 150 -10.09 11.72 4.27
N ALA A 151 -9.29 10.86 3.67
CA ALA A 151 -7.83 10.86 3.84
C ALA A 151 -7.20 11.68 2.74
N ALA A 152 -6.40 12.70 3.10
CA ALA A 152 -5.59 13.45 2.16
C ALA A 152 -4.10 13.22 2.43
N ILE A 153 -3.33 13.02 1.35
CA ILE A 153 -1.88 12.89 1.37
C ILE A 153 -1.30 13.97 0.47
N GLU A 154 -0.39 14.74 1.03
CA GLU A 154 0.29 15.84 0.36
C GLU A 154 1.79 15.62 0.39
N VAL A 155 2.45 15.91 -0.73
CA VAL A 155 3.91 16.03 -0.83
C VAL A 155 4.25 17.36 -1.48
N GLN A 156 5.15 18.14 -0.86
CA GLN A 156 5.62 19.42 -1.37
C GLN A 156 7.14 19.46 -1.46
N ASP A 157 7.68 19.75 -2.65
CA ASP A 157 9.10 20.09 -2.83
C ASP A 157 9.38 21.46 -2.22
N GLU A 158 10.30 21.54 -1.25
CA GLU A 158 10.59 22.79 -0.56
C GLU A 158 11.25 23.85 -1.45
N THR A 159 11.99 23.44 -2.45
CA THR A 159 12.76 24.33 -3.32
C THR A 159 11.90 24.93 -4.42
N THR A 160 11.19 24.09 -5.15
CA THR A 160 10.37 24.52 -6.30
C THR A 160 8.94 24.89 -5.92
N ARG A 161 8.52 24.53 -4.72
CA ARG A 161 7.13 24.66 -4.26
C ARG A 161 6.13 23.85 -5.07
N ARG A 162 6.59 22.90 -5.86
CA ARG A 162 5.71 21.93 -6.50
C ARG A 162 5.01 21.11 -5.44
N ILE A 163 3.73 20.87 -5.64
CA ILE A 163 2.88 20.16 -4.67
C ILE A 163 2.05 19.09 -5.38
N GLY A 164 1.89 17.95 -4.73
CA GLY A 164 0.95 16.91 -5.10
C GLY A 164 0.02 16.65 -3.92
N ILE A 165 -1.29 16.57 -4.18
CA ILE A 165 -2.30 16.25 -3.17
C ILE A 165 -3.21 15.18 -3.74
N TYR A 166 -3.41 14.12 -2.97
CA TYR A 166 -4.36 13.06 -3.30
C TYR A 166 -5.31 12.84 -2.13
N GLU A 167 -6.59 12.66 -2.47
CA GLU A 167 -7.64 12.41 -1.51
C GLU A 167 -8.34 11.10 -1.83
N GLN A 168 -8.70 10.35 -0.78
CA GLN A 168 -9.50 9.15 -0.90
C GLN A 168 -10.35 8.92 0.36
N ALA A 169 -11.47 8.21 0.21
CA ALA A 169 -12.15 7.65 1.37
C ALA A 169 -11.30 6.52 1.96
N TYR A 170 -11.16 6.50 3.28
CA TYR A 170 -10.42 5.47 4.00
C TYR A 170 -11.16 5.09 5.28
N THR A 171 -11.31 3.79 5.51
CA THR A 171 -11.92 3.28 6.73
C THR A 171 -10.86 2.63 7.61
N VAL A 172 -10.71 3.17 8.82
CA VAL A 172 -9.87 2.60 9.88
C VAL A 172 -10.69 1.55 10.62
N PRO A 173 -10.29 0.27 10.60
CA PRO A 173 -10.98 -0.78 11.33
C PRO A 173 -10.91 -0.57 12.85
N ASP A 174 -11.89 -1.09 13.57
CA ASP A 174 -11.81 -1.23 15.02
C ASP A 174 -11.01 -2.48 15.38
N TYR A 175 -9.81 -2.27 15.91
CA TYR A 175 -8.92 -3.33 16.37
C TYR A 175 -9.01 -3.62 17.88
N ALA A 176 -9.82 -2.85 18.62
CA ALA A 176 -9.85 -2.89 20.09
C ALA A 176 -10.80 -3.97 20.64
N GLY A 177 -11.69 -4.50 19.82
CA GLY A 177 -12.66 -5.54 20.25
C GLY A 177 -12.02 -6.91 20.42
N ASP A 178 -12.86 -7.89 20.84
CA ASP A 178 -12.46 -9.29 21.00
C ASP A 178 -12.66 -10.12 19.71
N ALA A 179 -13.18 -9.52 18.66
CA ALA A 179 -13.40 -10.20 17.40
C ALA A 179 -12.06 -10.43 16.66
N LEU A 180 -11.93 -11.57 16.00
CA LEU A 180 -10.81 -11.82 15.10
C LEU A 180 -10.81 -10.76 14.00
N VAL A 181 -9.70 -10.05 13.86
CA VAL A 181 -9.56 -9.00 12.85
C VAL A 181 -8.17 -9.04 12.21
N LEU A 182 -8.08 -8.63 10.94
CA LEU A 182 -6.84 -8.50 10.20
C LEU A 182 -6.48 -7.03 10.01
N SER A 183 -5.19 -6.71 10.04
CA SER A 183 -4.71 -5.45 9.50
C SER A 183 -5.01 -5.34 8.01
N ASP A 184 -4.75 -4.20 7.42
CA ASP A 184 -4.63 -4.12 5.97
C ASP A 184 -3.44 -4.94 5.46
N ILE A 185 -3.49 -5.31 4.17
CA ILE A 185 -2.40 -6.01 3.50
C ILE A 185 -1.43 -4.95 2.96
N LYS A 186 -0.20 -4.96 3.46
CA LYS A 186 0.90 -4.12 2.96
C LYS A 186 1.64 -4.86 1.87
N LEU A 187 1.59 -4.33 0.65
CA LEU A 187 2.41 -4.80 -0.46
C LEU A 187 3.82 -4.23 -0.37
N ALA A 188 4.82 -5.03 -0.68
CA ALA A 188 6.21 -4.65 -0.52
C ALA A 188 7.07 -5.01 -1.73
N VAL A 189 8.11 -4.21 -1.96
CA VAL A 189 9.20 -4.52 -2.91
C VAL A 189 10.08 -5.64 -2.35
N SER A 190 10.31 -5.60 -1.03
CA SER A 190 11.09 -6.61 -0.33
C SER A 190 10.67 -6.73 1.13
N ILE A 191 10.85 -7.92 1.70
CA ILE A 191 10.69 -8.20 3.12
C ILE A 191 11.88 -9.03 3.56
N ALA A 192 12.62 -8.57 4.56
CA ALA A 192 13.79 -9.24 5.13
C ALA A 192 13.84 -9.05 6.66
N PRO A 193 14.58 -9.89 7.40
CA PRO A 193 14.90 -9.57 8.78
C PRO A 193 15.58 -8.20 8.86
N ALA A 194 15.17 -7.38 9.82
CA ALA A 194 15.75 -6.06 10.01
C ALA A 194 17.10 -6.13 10.73
N ASP A 195 18.10 -5.42 10.21
CA ASP A 195 19.42 -5.32 10.87
C ASP A 195 19.37 -4.43 12.14
N SER A 196 18.33 -3.61 12.26
CA SER A 196 18.10 -2.69 13.38
C SER A 196 16.65 -2.76 13.82
N ILE A 197 16.39 -2.55 15.10
CA ILE A 197 15.03 -2.45 15.63
C ILE A 197 14.35 -1.09 15.30
N HIS A 198 15.10 -0.15 14.74
CA HIS A 198 14.63 1.18 14.36
C HIS A 198 14.95 1.45 12.89
N GLY A 199 13.96 1.94 12.17
CA GLY A 199 14.07 2.34 10.77
C GLY A 199 12.71 2.73 10.20
N PRO A 200 12.68 3.47 9.09
CA PRO A 200 11.42 3.97 8.53
C PRO A 200 10.50 2.86 8.01
N PHE A 201 11.06 1.65 7.78
CA PHE A 201 10.31 0.51 7.23
C PHE A 201 10.38 -0.72 8.14
N VAL A 202 10.78 -0.55 9.40
CA VAL A 202 10.94 -1.67 10.34
C VAL A 202 9.65 -1.90 11.12
N ARG A 203 9.11 -3.14 11.01
CA ARG A 203 7.94 -3.58 11.75
C ARG A 203 8.08 -5.04 12.17
N ASN A 204 7.83 -5.35 13.44
CA ASN A 204 7.94 -6.70 14.02
C ASN A 204 9.28 -7.41 13.72
N GLY A 205 10.40 -6.66 13.73
CA GLY A 205 11.74 -7.19 13.43
C GLY A 205 11.98 -7.48 11.95
N LEU A 206 11.11 -7.03 11.08
CA LEU A 206 11.25 -7.11 9.63
C LEU A 206 11.45 -5.73 9.04
N GLU A 207 12.32 -5.62 8.05
CA GLU A 207 12.40 -4.49 7.15
C GLU A 207 11.45 -4.76 5.97
N ILE A 208 10.39 -3.96 5.87
CA ILE A 208 9.32 -4.10 4.90
C ILE A 208 9.33 -2.87 3.99
N VAL A 209 10.07 -2.95 2.89
CA VAL A 209 10.13 -1.84 1.92
C VAL A 209 8.82 -1.80 1.14
N PRO A 210 7.98 -0.76 1.31
CA PRO A 210 6.64 -0.74 0.74
C PRO A 210 6.66 -0.59 -0.79
N ASN A 211 5.63 -1.13 -1.44
CA ASN A 211 5.33 -0.91 -2.86
C ASN A 211 4.01 -0.15 -3.02
N PRO A 212 3.98 1.18 -2.83
CA PRO A 212 2.75 1.95 -2.94
C PRO A 212 2.21 2.03 -4.39
N ALA A 213 3.03 1.74 -5.40
CA ALA A 213 2.56 1.61 -6.77
C ALA A 213 1.69 0.36 -6.99
N ARG A 214 1.81 -0.65 -6.12
CA ARG A 214 1.12 -1.95 -6.22
C ARG A 214 1.37 -2.64 -7.57
N MET A 215 2.49 -2.32 -8.24
CA MET A 215 2.88 -2.85 -9.53
C MET A 215 4.11 -3.74 -9.39
N TYR A 216 4.09 -4.87 -10.06
CA TYR A 216 5.18 -5.85 -10.07
C TYR A 216 5.49 -6.25 -11.50
N GLN A 217 6.77 -6.39 -11.80
CA GLN A 217 7.18 -7.04 -13.05
C GLN A 217 6.91 -8.55 -12.95
N ARG A 218 6.71 -9.20 -14.08
CA ARG A 218 6.52 -10.66 -14.13
C ARG A 218 7.68 -11.46 -13.52
N THR A 219 8.87 -10.87 -13.44
CA THR A 219 10.06 -11.48 -12.85
C THR A 219 10.18 -11.25 -11.34
N ASP A 220 9.41 -10.31 -10.81
CA ASP A 220 9.50 -9.91 -9.42
C ASP A 220 8.46 -10.64 -8.58
N PRO A 221 8.82 -11.18 -7.41
CA PRO A 221 7.85 -11.76 -6.51
C PRO A 221 6.96 -10.66 -5.90
N VAL A 222 5.68 -10.96 -5.73
CA VAL A 222 4.77 -10.11 -4.95
C VAL A 222 4.96 -10.43 -3.48
N HIS A 223 5.60 -9.52 -2.77
CA HIS A 223 5.77 -9.60 -1.32
C HIS A 223 4.59 -8.92 -0.63
N PHE A 224 4.09 -9.52 0.44
CA PHE A 224 3.05 -8.92 1.25
C PHE A 224 3.15 -9.30 2.72
N TYR A 225 2.67 -8.39 3.57
CA TYR A 225 2.67 -8.48 5.02
C TYR A 225 1.29 -8.12 5.56
N TYR A 226 0.85 -8.77 6.62
CA TYR A 226 -0.36 -8.46 7.38
C TYR A 226 -0.26 -8.96 8.81
N GLU A 227 -1.10 -8.43 9.69
CA GLU A 227 -1.20 -8.83 11.09
C GLU A 227 -2.57 -9.42 11.39
N ILE A 228 -2.60 -10.33 12.33
CA ILE A 228 -3.78 -11.06 12.78
C ILE A 228 -3.96 -10.74 14.26
N TYR A 229 -5.13 -10.28 14.67
CA TYR A 229 -5.38 -9.87 16.03
C TYR A 229 -6.54 -10.63 16.64
N ASN A 230 -6.44 -10.83 17.96
CA ASN A 230 -7.46 -11.43 18.79
C ASN A 230 -7.74 -12.91 18.45
N LEU A 231 -6.70 -13.67 18.11
CA LEU A 231 -6.76 -15.13 18.07
C LEU A 231 -7.07 -15.67 19.47
N ALA A 232 -7.96 -16.66 19.55
CA ALA A 232 -8.26 -17.31 20.81
C ALA A 232 -7.03 -18.03 21.36
N LEU A 233 -6.67 -17.71 22.59
CA LEU A 233 -5.57 -18.31 23.32
C LEU A 233 -6.12 -19.20 24.46
N PRO A 234 -6.35 -20.51 24.22
CA PRO A 234 -6.88 -21.42 25.23
C PRO A 234 -5.87 -21.65 26.36
N GLU A 235 -6.27 -22.41 27.39
CA GLU A 235 -5.40 -22.71 28.55
C GLU A 235 -4.09 -23.41 28.16
N SER A 236 -4.04 -24.07 27.00
CA SER A 236 -2.83 -24.67 26.44
C SER A 236 -1.76 -23.62 26.08
N GLY A 237 -2.13 -22.33 26.01
CA GLY A 237 -1.26 -21.23 25.60
C GLY A 237 -0.87 -21.27 24.12
N ARG A 238 -1.59 -22.03 23.29
CA ARG A 238 -1.33 -22.14 21.85
C ARG A 238 -2.52 -21.68 21.04
N THR A 239 -2.30 -20.78 20.10
CA THR A 239 -3.26 -20.44 19.05
C THR A 239 -3.18 -21.44 17.90
N ALA A 240 -4.28 -21.67 17.23
CA ALA A 240 -4.34 -22.48 16.01
C ALA A 240 -5.26 -21.79 15.01
N TYR A 241 -4.76 -21.54 13.82
CA TYR A 241 -5.53 -20.82 12.80
C TYR A 241 -5.20 -21.31 11.39
N ARG A 242 -6.20 -21.19 10.52
CA ARG A 242 -6.07 -21.51 9.09
C ARG A 242 -6.03 -20.21 8.29
N VAL A 243 -5.09 -20.13 7.37
CA VAL A 243 -4.97 -19.05 6.39
C VAL A 243 -5.34 -19.59 5.03
N GLU A 244 -6.27 -18.93 4.38
CA GLU A 244 -6.64 -19.15 2.98
C GLU A 244 -6.20 -17.92 2.18
N LEU A 245 -5.27 -18.13 1.24
CA LEU A 245 -4.80 -17.11 0.32
C LEU A 245 -5.38 -17.42 -1.06
N GLU A 246 -6.23 -16.55 -1.54
CA GLU A 246 -6.79 -16.62 -2.89
C GLU A 246 -6.28 -15.47 -3.74
N VAL A 247 -5.86 -15.75 -4.97
CA VAL A 247 -5.48 -14.73 -5.96
C VAL A 247 -6.28 -14.95 -7.23
N LYS A 248 -7.02 -13.91 -7.64
CA LYS A 248 -7.87 -13.90 -8.82
C LYS A 248 -7.38 -12.88 -9.83
N ASN A 249 -7.42 -13.25 -11.12
CA ASN A 249 -7.30 -12.28 -12.19
C ASN A 249 -8.64 -11.54 -12.36
N LYS A 250 -8.61 -10.20 -12.35
CA LYS A 250 -9.81 -9.36 -12.49
C LYS A 250 -10.22 -9.13 -13.94
N ASP A 251 -9.31 -9.30 -14.88
CA ASP A 251 -9.52 -8.93 -16.28
C ASP A 251 -10.03 -10.09 -17.14
N ARG A 252 -9.53 -11.28 -16.87
CA ARG A 252 -9.83 -12.48 -17.68
C ARG A 252 -9.77 -13.74 -16.84
N PRO A 253 -10.68 -14.68 -17.05
CA PRO A 253 -10.50 -16.04 -16.59
C PRO A 253 -9.30 -16.65 -17.33
N GLN A 254 -8.23 -16.91 -16.63
CA GLN A 254 -7.01 -17.55 -17.13
C GLN A 254 -6.46 -18.51 -16.11
N ASN A 255 -5.81 -19.57 -16.58
CA ASN A 255 -5.08 -20.50 -15.73
C ASN A 255 -3.93 -19.77 -15.04
N LEU A 256 -3.99 -19.68 -13.74
CA LEU A 256 -2.99 -19.01 -12.90
C LEU A 256 -2.05 -20.05 -12.28
N PHE A 257 -0.75 -19.83 -12.44
CA PHE A 257 0.29 -20.65 -11.83
C PHE A 257 1.11 -19.79 -10.87
N TRP A 258 0.82 -19.94 -9.58
CA TRP A 258 1.52 -19.23 -8.52
C TRP A 258 2.39 -20.17 -7.70
N ARG A 259 3.57 -19.73 -7.33
CA ARG A 259 4.47 -20.43 -6.41
C ARG A 259 4.75 -19.56 -5.22
N ILE A 260 4.62 -20.12 -4.02
CA ILE A 260 5.06 -19.47 -2.80
C ILE A 260 6.57 -19.66 -2.68
N LEU A 261 7.28 -18.57 -2.44
CA LEU A 261 8.73 -18.56 -2.31
C LEU A 261 9.22 -18.59 -0.86
N LYS A 262 8.47 -17.97 0.08
CA LYS A 262 8.86 -17.86 1.49
C LYS A 262 7.65 -17.61 2.41
N GLY A 263 7.83 -17.91 3.70
CA GLY A 263 7.01 -17.38 4.79
C GLY A 263 5.90 -18.28 5.29
N ILE A 264 5.73 -19.49 4.74
CA ILE A 264 4.67 -20.40 5.19
C ILE A 264 5.24 -21.80 5.37
N ASP A 265 5.16 -22.30 6.61
CA ASP A 265 5.81 -23.56 7.00
C ASP A 265 5.05 -24.81 6.53
N ARG A 266 3.74 -24.72 6.31
CA ARG A 266 2.93 -25.89 5.96
C ARG A 266 1.75 -25.57 5.04
N LEU A 267 1.89 -25.95 3.76
CA LEU A 267 0.80 -25.95 2.80
C LEU A 267 -0.08 -27.19 3.04
N VAL A 268 -1.37 -27.00 3.38
CA VAL A 268 -2.34 -28.08 3.57
C VAL A 268 -3.03 -28.44 2.25
N ARG A 269 -3.36 -27.44 1.46
CA ARG A 269 -4.07 -27.65 0.19
C ARG A 269 -3.76 -26.54 -0.80
N ARG A 270 -3.66 -26.92 -2.09
CA ARG A 270 -3.66 -26.00 -3.21
C ARG A 270 -4.76 -26.43 -4.19
N THR A 271 -5.54 -25.46 -4.65
CA THR A 271 -6.54 -25.65 -5.68
C THR A 271 -6.34 -24.58 -6.74
N ASP A 272 -6.08 -25.02 -7.96
CA ASP A 272 -5.99 -24.15 -9.12
C ASP A 272 -7.26 -24.35 -9.95
N ASN A 273 -7.91 -23.26 -10.33
CA ASN A 273 -9.02 -23.28 -11.28
C ASN A 273 -8.76 -22.19 -12.35
N GLU A 274 -9.62 -22.11 -13.34
CA GLU A 274 -9.43 -21.19 -14.48
C GLU A 274 -9.39 -19.72 -14.09
N GLN A 275 -9.81 -19.35 -12.88
CA GLN A 275 -9.98 -17.96 -12.45
C GLN A 275 -9.19 -17.60 -11.20
N SER A 276 -8.84 -18.57 -10.37
CA SER A 276 -8.16 -18.31 -9.10
C SER A 276 -7.22 -19.44 -8.69
N VAL A 277 -6.24 -19.07 -7.88
CA VAL A 277 -5.42 -20.01 -7.11
C VAL A 277 -5.76 -19.83 -5.64
N LEU A 278 -6.18 -20.90 -4.98
CA LEU A 278 -6.44 -20.96 -3.55
C LEU A 278 -5.35 -21.80 -2.88
N MET A 279 -4.71 -21.24 -1.89
CA MET A 279 -3.72 -21.89 -1.04
C MET A 279 -4.20 -21.87 0.39
N VAL A 280 -4.11 -23.00 1.07
CA VAL A 280 -4.59 -23.16 2.46
C VAL A 280 -3.44 -23.65 3.32
N PHE A 281 -3.24 -22.95 4.43
CA PHE A 281 -2.19 -23.22 5.41
C PHE A 281 -2.80 -23.33 6.81
N GLU A 282 -2.26 -24.18 7.65
CA GLU A 282 -2.58 -24.23 9.07
C GLU A 282 -1.33 -23.84 9.86
N ASN A 283 -1.51 -22.94 10.81
CA ASN A 283 -0.46 -22.39 11.64
C ASN A 283 -0.81 -22.52 13.10
N GLU A 284 0.21 -22.65 13.91
CA GLU A 284 0.13 -22.59 15.37
C GLU A 284 1.01 -21.45 15.87
N GLY A 285 0.55 -20.75 16.88
CA GLY A 285 1.27 -19.66 17.52
C GLY A 285 1.18 -19.75 19.03
N ASN A 286 1.68 -18.74 19.73
CA ASN A 286 1.64 -18.64 21.17
C ASN A 286 1.20 -17.25 21.67
N ARG A 287 0.66 -16.43 20.76
CA ARG A 287 0.19 -15.07 21.03
C ARG A 287 -1.18 -14.87 20.41
N SER A 288 -2.01 -14.06 21.02
CA SER A 288 -3.30 -13.65 20.43
C SER A 288 -3.15 -12.74 19.22
N ASP A 289 -2.03 -12.02 19.15
CA ASP A 289 -1.69 -11.15 18.05
C ASP A 289 -0.46 -11.72 17.33
N GLU A 290 -0.62 -12.09 16.07
CA GLU A 290 0.39 -12.70 15.22
C GLU A 290 0.59 -11.86 13.96
N TYR A 291 1.66 -12.06 13.23
CA TYR A 291 1.87 -11.48 11.92
C TYR A 291 2.31 -12.56 10.92
N SER A 292 2.06 -12.27 9.65
CA SER A 292 2.46 -13.15 8.56
C SER A 292 3.00 -12.34 7.40
N TYR A 293 4.01 -12.89 6.74
CA TYR A 293 4.52 -12.36 5.48
C TYR A 293 4.83 -13.51 4.54
N THR A 294 4.65 -13.25 3.26
CA THR A 294 4.98 -14.24 2.24
C THR A 294 5.28 -13.56 0.92
N SER A 295 5.76 -14.33 -0.03
CA SER A 295 5.97 -13.88 -1.40
C SER A 295 5.43 -14.89 -2.40
N ILE A 296 4.83 -14.36 -3.46
CA ILE A 296 4.24 -15.13 -4.54
C ILE A 296 5.06 -14.90 -5.80
N ASP A 297 5.49 -15.99 -6.45
CA ASP A 297 6.19 -15.94 -7.73
C ASP A 297 5.20 -15.65 -8.87
N THR A 298 5.45 -14.60 -9.63
CA THR A 298 4.63 -14.18 -10.77
C THR A 298 5.15 -14.65 -12.13
N GLY A 299 6.25 -15.38 -12.19
CA GLY A 299 6.99 -15.69 -13.42
C GLY A 299 6.16 -16.34 -14.53
N ALA A 300 5.17 -17.15 -14.18
CA ALA A 300 4.25 -17.79 -15.14
C ALA A 300 2.91 -17.04 -15.26
N THR A 301 2.75 -15.90 -14.60
CA THR A 301 1.49 -15.17 -14.51
C THR A 301 1.33 -14.22 -15.70
N PRO A 302 0.18 -14.18 -16.37
CA PRO A 302 -0.13 -13.16 -17.36
C PRO A 302 -0.07 -11.75 -16.77
N THR A 303 0.19 -10.77 -17.61
CA THR A 303 0.05 -9.36 -17.22
C THR A 303 -1.42 -9.04 -16.97
N GLY A 304 -1.70 -8.20 -15.93
CA GLY A 304 -3.07 -7.84 -15.60
C GLY A 304 -3.25 -7.38 -14.15
N ALA A 305 -4.48 -7.04 -13.83
CA ALA A 305 -4.89 -6.72 -12.48
C ALA A 305 -5.31 -7.98 -11.72
N TYR A 306 -4.86 -8.08 -10.48
CA TYR A 306 -5.11 -9.21 -9.61
C TYR A 306 -5.67 -8.75 -8.28
N GLU A 307 -6.63 -9.50 -7.77
CA GLU A 307 -7.14 -9.34 -6.42
C GLU A 307 -6.63 -10.49 -5.54
N MET A 308 -5.94 -10.12 -4.48
CA MET A 308 -5.52 -11.01 -3.41
C MET A 308 -6.54 -10.95 -2.29
N THR A 309 -6.99 -12.09 -1.83
CA THR A 309 -7.84 -12.23 -0.64
C THR A 309 -7.12 -13.09 0.38
N VAL A 310 -6.90 -12.54 1.56
CA VAL A 310 -6.43 -13.27 2.74
C VAL A 310 -7.62 -13.49 3.65
N ARG A 311 -7.93 -14.74 3.96
CA ARG A 311 -8.93 -15.14 4.94
C ARG A 311 -8.26 -15.94 6.04
N VAL A 312 -8.49 -15.55 7.27
CA VAL A 312 -8.00 -16.27 8.46
C VAL A 312 -9.20 -16.82 9.23
N THR A 313 -9.14 -18.08 9.59
CA THR A 313 -10.10 -18.74 10.48
C THR A 313 -9.39 -19.21 11.74
N ASP A 314 -9.76 -18.70 12.87
CA ASP A 314 -9.33 -19.19 14.18
C ASP A 314 -9.97 -20.56 14.45
N LEU A 315 -9.18 -21.59 14.64
CA LEU A 315 -9.64 -22.96 14.80
C LEU A 315 -10.18 -23.26 16.20
N HIS A 316 -9.92 -22.39 17.19
CA HIS A 316 -10.48 -22.52 18.53
C HIS A 316 -11.83 -21.83 18.67
N SER A 317 -11.96 -20.60 18.19
CA SER A 317 -13.22 -19.84 18.29
C SER A 317 -14.15 -20.04 17.10
N GLY A 318 -13.64 -20.48 15.97
CA GLY A 318 -14.36 -20.56 14.69
C GLY A 318 -14.59 -19.20 14.02
N GLN A 319 -14.10 -18.11 14.58
CA GLN A 319 -14.21 -16.78 13.97
C GLN A 319 -13.38 -16.69 12.68
N THR A 320 -13.85 -15.87 11.75
CA THR A 320 -13.19 -15.66 10.47
C THR A 320 -13.06 -14.17 10.15
N ALA A 321 -11.88 -13.75 9.71
CA ALA A 321 -11.62 -12.40 9.22
C ALA A 321 -11.06 -12.45 7.80
N THR A 322 -11.34 -11.41 6.99
CA THR A 322 -10.93 -11.35 5.59
C THR A 322 -10.41 -9.96 5.25
N ARG A 323 -9.35 -9.89 4.44
CA ARG A 323 -8.83 -8.67 3.81
C ARG A 323 -8.53 -8.93 2.35
N GLN A 324 -8.68 -7.88 1.56
CA GLN A 324 -8.40 -7.90 0.13
C GLN A 324 -7.43 -6.79 -0.25
N LYS A 325 -6.61 -7.05 -1.27
CA LYS A 325 -5.72 -6.06 -1.86
C LYS A 325 -5.58 -6.30 -3.35
N VAL A 326 -5.61 -5.22 -4.12
CA VAL A 326 -5.41 -5.28 -5.56
C VAL A 326 -3.97 -4.91 -5.91
N PHE A 327 -3.39 -5.64 -6.86
CA PHE A 327 -2.07 -5.35 -7.43
C PHE A 327 -2.06 -5.64 -8.93
N VAL A 328 -1.03 -5.16 -9.61
CA VAL A 328 -0.87 -5.32 -11.06
C VAL A 328 0.42 -6.06 -11.35
N VAL A 329 0.36 -7.02 -12.28
CA VAL A 329 1.53 -7.65 -12.89
C VAL A 329 1.70 -7.10 -14.30
N THR A 330 2.88 -6.58 -14.60
CA THR A 330 3.20 -5.93 -15.88
C THR A 330 4.51 -6.44 -16.46
N ASN A 331 4.72 -6.24 -17.76
CA ASN A 331 6.03 -6.42 -18.39
C ASN A 331 6.87 -5.14 -18.29
N ASP A 332 6.21 -4.00 -18.03
CA ASP A 332 6.85 -2.71 -18.01
C ASP A 332 7.41 -2.43 -16.61
N ARG A 333 8.52 -1.74 -16.55
CA ARG A 333 9.13 -1.32 -15.28
C ARG A 333 8.39 -0.12 -14.71
N ILE A 334 8.30 -0.02 -13.39
CA ILE A 334 7.80 1.19 -12.69
C ILE A 334 8.56 2.43 -13.16
N ALA A 335 9.81 2.25 -13.58
CA ALA A 335 10.69 3.27 -14.12
C ALA A 335 10.22 3.92 -15.45
N GLU A 336 9.28 3.33 -16.17
CA GLU A 336 8.75 3.89 -17.43
C GLU A 336 7.63 4.92 -17.22
N PHE A 337 7.33 5.29 -15.99
CA PHE A 337 6.48 6.42 -15.64
C PHE A 337 7.18 7.77 -15.93
N LYS A 338 7.55 8.00 -17.16
CA LYS A 338 7.90 9.36 -17.56
C LYS A 338 6.63 10.20 -17.58
N ALA A 339 6.63 11.28 -16.81
CA ALA A 339 5.66 12.34 -17.02
C ALA A 339 5.80 12.77 -18.47
N ASP A 340 4.72 12.64 -19.27
CA ASP A 340 4.72 13.25 -20.59
C ASP A 340 5.06 14.74 -20.42
N PRO A 341 6.03 15.25 -21.20
CA PRO A 341 6.27 16.67 -21.22
C PRO A 341 5.17 17.30 -22.10
N GLU A 342 4.10 17.83 -21.45
CA GLU A 342 3.29 18.94 -21.98
C GLU A 342 2.42 19.50 -20.84
#